data_c1068148efa293824f5bef489e5b9979
#
_entry.id   c1068148efa293824f5bef489e5b9979
#
_cell.length_a   1.000
_cell.length_b   1.000
_cell.length_c   1.000
_cell.angle_alpha   90.00
_cell.angle_beta   90.00
_cell.angle_gamma   90.00
#
_symmetry.space_group_name_H-M   'P 1'
#
loop_
_entity.id
_entity.type
_entity.pdbx_description
1 polymer ?
#
loop_
_entity_poly.entity_id
_entity_poly.type
_entity_poly.pdbx_seq_one_letter_code
_entity_poly.pdbx_strand_id
1 'polypeptide(L)'
;MQPWREQMLFVRGMYKSTFRVPSFNDLYYDRLGSRTLRPEKADEYDIGITWSKSLFPAMDYLSLTVDGYINNVRDKIVAFPSTYVWRMANYGKVRINGLDVTLATAFSLPYDMNISMSAAYTFQKAIDLTDPTSKSYKDQLPYTPVHSGNAALTFKTPYVTVGYSLVGVGKRYYLAQNIPVNEIAGYVEQNLTLSREFQFRNVNFAIRGELINIADKQYDVIKYYPMPGRSWRVVANVKF
;
A
#
# COMPACT_ATOMS: atom_id res chain seq x y z
N MET A 1 -4.80 8.75 -40.51
CA MET A 1 -5.10 8.39 -39.10
C MET A 1 -4.25 9.27 -38.21
N GLN A 2 -4.85 10.03 -37.31
CA GLN A 2 -4.09 10.91 -36.41
C GLN A 2 -3.62 10.07 -35.22
N PRO A 3 -2.30 9.83 -35.04
CA PRO A 3 -1.77 8.97 -33.97
C PRO A 3 -2.03 9.51 -32.54
N TRP A 4 -2.48 10.74 -32.42
CA TRP A 4 -2.75 11.42 -31.15
C TRP A 4 -4.12 11.10 -30.53
N ARG A 5 -5.03 10.44 -31.23
CA ARG A 5 -6.37 10.13 -30.73
C ARG A 5 -6.43 8.91 -29.81
N GLU A 6 -5.38 8.09 -29.77
CA GLU A 6 -5.35 6.83 -29.01
C GLU A 6 -4.57 6.92 -27.69
N GLN A 7 -4.01 8.06 -27.37
CA GLN A 7 -3.32 8.25 -26.10
C GLN A 7 -3.99 9.34 -25.27
N MET A 8 -4.13 9.06 -23.99
CA MET A 8 -4.63 10.01 -23.00
C MET A 8 -3.52 10.43 -22.06
N LEU A 9 -3.30 11.74 -21.96
CA LEU A 9 -2.37 12.31 -21.00
C LEU A 9 -3.13 13.30 -20.11
N PHE A 10 -3.12 13.03 -18.81
CA PHE A 10 -3.70 13.91 -17.80
C PHE A 10 -2.60 14.41 -16.88
N VAL A 11 -2.60 15.72 -16.64
CA VAL A 11 -1.77 16.35 -15.63
C VAL A 11 -2.70 16.93 -14.58
N ARG A 12 -2.40 16.69 -13.31
CA ARG A 12 -3.17 17.23 -12.19
C ARG A 12 -2.24 17.93 -11.20
N GLY A 13 -2.74 18.96 -10.56
CA GLY A 13 -2.09 19.63 -9.45
C GLY A 13 -3.12 19.90 -8.37
N MET A 14 -2.75 19.72 -7.12
CA MET A 14 -3.63 19.96 -5.98
C MET A 14 -2.89 20.68 -4.87
N TYR A 15 -3.56 21.66 -4.28
CA TYR A 15 -3.23 22.18 -2.96
C TYR A 15 -4.42 21.98 -2.04
N LYS A 16 -4.19 21.47 -0.86
CA LYS A 16 -5.23 21.23 0.14
C LYS A 16 -4.71 21.56 1.52
N SER A 17 -5.46 22.37 2.26
CA SER A 17 -5.21 22.59 3.69
C SER A 17 -6.34 21.92 4.47
N THR A 18 -5.96 21.04 5.40
CA THR A 18 -6.90 20.24 6.18
C THR A 18 -6.58 20.29 7.66
N PHE A 19 -7.57 20.00 8.48
CA PHE A 19 -7.38 19.71 9.89
C PHE A 19 -8.14 18.45 10.28
N ARG A 20 -7.62 17.74 11.27
CA ARG A 20 -8.25 16.56 11.88
C ARG A 20 -8.38 16.78 13.38
N VAL A 21 -9.61 16.80 13.86
CA VAL A 21 -9.87 16.76 15.30
C VAL A 21 -9.57 15.37 15.83
N PRO A 22 -8.96 15.22 17.02
CA PRO A 22 -8.81 13.90 17.63
C PRO A 22 -10.15 13.18 17.71
N SER A 23 -10.19 11.93 17.32
CA SER A 23 -11.39 11.10 17.44
C SER A 23 -11.65 10.74 18.91
N PHE A 24 -12.84 10.25 19.20
CA PHE A 24 -13.18 9.75 20.52
C PHE A 24 -12.20 8.66 20.98
N ASN A 25 -11.81 7.76 20.10
CA ASN A 25 -10.82 6.72 20.39
C ASN A 25 -9.43 7.29 20.66
N ASP A 26 -9.01 8.32 19.90
CA ASP A 26 -7.72 8.99 20.14
C ASP A 26 -7.66 9.60 21.57
N LEU A 27 -8.78 10.09 22.07
CA LEU A 27 -8.86 10.76 23.36
C LEU A 27 -9.12 9.81 24.54
N TYR A 28 -9.97 8.82 24.37
CA TYR A 28 -10.58 8.07 25.47
C TYR A 28 -10.41 6.56 25.43
N TYR A 29 -9.77 6.01 24.39
CA TYR A 29 -9.51 4.55 24.34
C TYR A 29 -8.65 4.14 25.54
N ASP A 30 -9.08 3.10 26.26
CA ASP A 30 -8.42 2.68 27.50
C ASP A 30 -6.93 2.41 27.28
N ARG A 31 -6.09 3.00 28.14
CA ARG A 31 -4.61 2.92 28.14
C ARG A 31 -3.90 3.45 26.88
N LEU A 32 -4.59 3.68 25.76
CA LEU A 32 -4.03 4.18 24.52
C LEU A 32 -4.32 5.67 24.31
N GLY A 33 -5.54 6.11 24.60
CA GLY A 33 -6.02 7.47 24.35
C GLY A 33 -5.31 8.54 25.20
N SER A 34 -5.30 9.76 24.70
CA SER A 34 -4.75 10.92 25.40
C SER A 34 -5.68 12.13 25.28
N ARG A 35 -6.16 12.64 26.41
CA ARG A 35 -7.07 13.81 26.46
C ARG A 35 -6.36 15.14 26.17
N THR A 36 -5.04 15.14 26.07
CA THR A 36 -4.23 16.33 25.79
C THR A 36 -3.93 16.54 24.32
N LEU A 37 -4.50 15.70 23.44
CA LEU A 37 -4.28 15.80 22.01
C LEU A 37 -4.85 17.09 21.42
N ARG A 38 -4.04 17.73 20.58
CA ARG A 38 -4.42 18.89 19.79
C ARG A 38 -4.88 18.47 18.39
N PRO A 39 -5.73 19.27 17.72
CA PRO A 39 -6.07 19.01 16.32
C PRO A 39 -4.85 19.04 15.42
N GLU A 40 -4.73 18.02 14.57
CA GLU A 40 -3.72 17.92 13.53
C GLU A 40 -4.07 18.89 12.39
N LYS A 41 -3.09 19.58 11.82
CA LYS A 41 -3.23 20.45 10.64
C LYS A 41 -2.23 20.01 9.57
N ALA A 42 -2.68 19.91 8.33
CA ALA A 42 -1.84 19.52 7.20
C ALA A 42 -2.04 20.46 6.02
N ASP A 43 -0.91 20.86 5.41
CA ASP A 43 -0.85 21.52 4.11
C ASP A 43 -0.25 20.52 3.12
N GLU A 44 -1.04 20.15 2.11
CA GLU A 44 -0.74 19.11 1.14
C GLU A 44 -0.59 19.72 -0.25
N TYR A 45 0.50 19.39 -0.92
CA TYR A 45 0.80 19.75 -2.31
C TYR A 45 1.02 18.46 -3.08
N ASP A 46 0.33 18.30 -4.20
CA ASP A 46 0.42 17.14 -5.07
C ASP A 46 0.52 17.57 -6.52
N ILE A 47 1.36 16.88 -7.28
CA ILE A 47 1.42 16.96 -8.72
C ILE A 47 1.47 15.56 -9.31
N GLY A 48 0.59 15.28 -10.26
CA GLY A 48 0.48 13.96 -10.85
C GLY A 48 0.33 13.98 -12.36
N ILE A 49 0.84 12.93 -12.98
CA ILE A 49 0.71 12.67 -14.41
C ILE A 49 0.17 11.27 -14.59
N THR A 50 -0.88 11.14 -15.39
CA THR A 50 -1.39 9.85 -15.87
C THR A 50 -1.29 9.80 -17.38
N TRP A 51 -0.61 8.78 -17.88
CA TRP A 51 -0.51 8.49 -19.30
C TRP A 51 -1.10 7.10 -19.58
N SER A 52 -1.97 7.03 -20.60
CA SER A 52 -2.59 5.79 -21.03
C SER A 52 -2.54 5.66 -22.53
N LYS A 53 -2.19 4.47 -23.00
CA LYS A 53 -2.14 4.13 -24.43
C LYS A 53 -2.26 2.62 -24.67
N SER A 54 -2.89 2.23 -25.79
CA SER A 54 -2.69 0.91 -26.38
C SER A 54 -1.51 0.98 -27.36
N LEU A 55 -0.48 0.15 -27.18
CA LEU A 55 0.74 0.20 -27.99
C LEU A 55 0.68 -0.71 -29.20
N PHE A 56 -0.10 -1.78 -29.15
CA PHE A 56 -0.28 -2.76 -30.22
C PHE A 56 -1.63 -3.50 -30.07
N PRO A 57 -2.14 -4.17 -31.13
CA PRO A 57 -3.51 -4.70 -31.17
C PRO A 57 -3.89 -5.69 -30.07
N ALA A 58 -2.94 -6.45 -29.54
CA ALA A 58 -3.19 -7.40 -28.46
C ALA A 58 -3.19 -6.75 -27.06
N MET A 59 -2.76 -5.49 -26.93
CA MET A 59 -2.77 -4.74 -25.69
C MET A 59 -4.05 -3.93 -25.60
N ASP A 60 -4.89 -4.23 -24.62
CA ASP A 60 -6.13 -3.48 -24.38
C ASP A 60 -5.83 -2.07 -23.88
N TYR A 61 -4.91 -1.98 -22.92
CA TYR A 61 -4.41 -0.70 -22.42
C TYR A 61 -3.09 -0.87 -21.66
N LEU A 62 -2.33 0.22 -21.61
CA LEU A 62 -1.24 0.48 -20.68
C LEU A 62 -1.52 1.81 -20.01
N SER A 63 -1.54 1.84 -18.68
CA SER A 63 -1.72 3.06 -17.89
C SER A 63 -0.58 3.20 -16.91
N LEU A 64 0.11 4.34 -16.95
CA LEU A 64 1.15 4.72 -16.02
C LEU A 64 0.72 5.99 -15.31
N THR A 65 0.71 5.98 -13.99
CA THR A 65 0.45 7.15 -13.15
C THR A 65 1.66 7.39 -12.26
N VAL A 66 2.09 8.64 -12.19
CA VAL A 66 3.17 9.09 -11.30
C VAL A 66 2.67 10.31 -10.55
N ASP A 67 2.70 10.26 -9.22
CA ASP A 67 2.31 11.32 -8.30
C ASP A 67 3.47 11.66 -7.38
N GLY A 68 3.83 12.95 -7.35
CA GLY A 68 4.77 13.49 -6.37
C GLY A 68 4.04 14.38 -5.38
N TYR A 69 4.31 14.23 -4.09
CA TYR A 69 3.63 15.01 -3.06
C TYR A 69 4.54 15.46 -1.92
N ILE A 70 4.13 16.59 -1.30
CA ILE A 70 4.75 17.14 -0.10
C ILE A 70 3.63 17.49 0.88
N ASN A 71 3.66 16.87 2.06
CA ASN A 71 2.71 17.16 3.13
C ASN A 71 3.47 17.71 4.34
N ASN A 72 3.11 18.91 4.76
CA ASN A 72 3.62 19.54 5.97
C ASN A 72 2.54 19.45 7.05
N VAL A 73 2.80 18.61 8.05
CA VAL A 73 1.82 18.33 9.11
C VAL A 73 2.30 18.95 10.42
N ARG A 74 1.40 19.60 11.14
CA ARG A 74 1.60 20.12 12.49
C ARG A 74 0.68 19.38 13.46
N ASP A 75 1.18 19.12 14.65
CA ASP A 75 0.45 18.39 15.71
C ASP A 75 -0.09 17.02 15.22
N LYS A 76 0.69 16.31 14.38
CA LYS A 76 0.31 15.01 13.83
C LYS A 76 -0.03 14.03 14.94
N ILE A 77 -1.24 13.46 14.88
CA ILE A 77 -1.70 12.47 15.84
C ILE A 77 -1.21 11.09 15.42
N VAL A 78 -0.42 10.44 16.25
CA VAL A 78 0.20 9.14 15.96
C VAL A 78 0.09 8.24 17.18
N ALA A 79 -0.23 6.98 16.98
CA ALA A 79 -0.03 5.94 17.98
C ALA A 79 1.42 5.48 17.92
N PHE A 80 2.11 5.46 19.03
CA PHE A 80 3.47 4.94 19.11
C PHE A 80 3.62 4.01 20.31
N PRO A 81 4.46 2.98 20.20
CA PRO A 81 4.73 2.08 21.31
C PRO A 81 5.51 2.79 22.39
N SER A 82 5.06 2.67 23.64
CA SER A 82 5.88 2.89 24.81
C SER A 82 6.37 1.53 25.35
N THR A 83 7.06 1.53 26.46
CA THR A 83 7.67 0.31 27.02
C THR A 83 6.67 -0.85 27.24
N TYR A 84 5.41 -0.54 27.53
CA TYR A 84 4.39 -1.54 27.87
C TYR A 84 3.08 -1.41 27.09
N VAL A 85 2.77 -0.23 26.57
CA VAL A 85 1.49 0.05 25.90
C VAL A 85 1.71 1.06 24.77
N TRP A 86 0.85 1.00 23.78
CA TRP A 86 0.76 2.07 22.78
C TRP A 86 0.13 3.31 23.39
N ARG A 87 0.54 4.49 22.94
CA ARG A 87 -0.05 5.76 23.37
C ARG A 87 -0.25 6.68 22.17
N MET A 88 -1.36 7.41 22.20
CA MET A 88 -1.61 8.49 21.24
C MET A 88 -0.87 9.75 21.70
N ALA A 89 -0.16 10.38 20.76
CA ALA A 89 0.51 11.66 21.00
C ALA A 89 0.51 12.52 19.74
N ASN A 90 0.76 13.82 19.92
CA ASN A 90 1.05 14.73 18.82
C ASN A 90 2.55 14.79 18.59
N TYR A 91 2.97 14.55 17.35
CA TYR A 91 4.25 15.05 16.84
C TYR A 91 4.07 16.52 16.46
N GLY A 92 4.96 17.40 16.91
CA GLY A 92 4.84 18.84 16.69
C GLY A 92 4.88 19.22 15.21
N LYS A 93 5.88 18.72 14.48
CA LYS A 93 6.04 18.95 13.03
C LYS A 93 6.50 17.69 12.33
N VAL A 94 5.84 17.34 11.24
CA VAL A 94 6.21 16.24 10.38
C VAL A 94 6.22 16.73 8.93
N ARG A 95 7.24 16.35 8.17
CA ARG A 95 7.25 16.52 6.71
C ARG A 95 7.24 15.18 6.04
N ILE A 96 6.33 15.01 5.09
CA ILE A 96 6.22 13.80 4.29
C ILE A 96 6.47 14.21 2.84
N ASN A 97 7.52 13.66 2.24
CA ASN A 97 7.77 13.76 0.81
C ASN A 97 7.58 12.38 0.22
N GLY A 98 6.85 12.29 -0.87
CA GLY A 98 6.56 11.01 -1.49
C GLY A 98 6.50 11.04 -2.99
N LEU A 99 6.65 9.86 -3.56
CA LEU A 99 6.45 9.57 -4.97
C LEU A 99 5.71 8.24 -5.05
N ASP A 100 4.55 8.27 -5.70
CA ASP A 100 3.76 7.09 -5.99
C ASP A 100 3.80 6.82 -7.50
N VAL A 101 4.08 5.56 -7.85
CA VAL A 101 4.07 5.09 -9.24
C VAL A 101 3.12 3.92 -9.34
N THR A 102 2.15 4.01 -10.23
CA THR A 102 1.20 2.93 -10.51
C THR A 102 1.24 2.56 -12.00
N LEU A 103 1.38 1.29 -12.26
CA LEU A 103 1.32 0.69 -13.60
C LEU A 103 0.15 -0.29 -13.65
N ALA A 104 -0.66 -0.21 -14.71
CA ALA A 104 -1.68 -1.18 -15.02
C ALA A 104 -1.71 -1.48 -16.51
N THR A 105 -1.83 -2.74 -16.88
CA THR A 105 -1.92 -3.17 -18.29
C THR A 105 -2.75 -4.43 -18.41
N ALA A 106 -3.41 -4.58 -19.55
CA ALA A 106 -4.14 -5.78 -19.90
C ALA A 106 -3.89 -6.14 -21.38
N PHE A 107 -3.97 -7.43 -21.65
CA PHE A 107 -3.78 -8.01 -22.99
C PHE A 107 -4.90 -9.01 -23.24
N SER A 108 -5.53 -8.89 -24.40
CA SER A 108 -6.45 -9.88 -24.95
C SER A 108 -5.70 -10.78 -25.92
N LEU A 109 -5.68 -12.07 -25.62
CA LEU A 109 -4.99 -13.08 -26.39
C LEU A 109 -6.01 -13.97 -27.15
N PRO A 110 -5.60 -14.69 -28.20
CA PRO A 110 -6.46 -15.67 -28.86
C PRO A 110 -7.02 -16.71 -27.88
N TYR A 111 -8.12 -17.35 -28.25
CA TYR A 111 -8.78 -18.42 -27.48
C TYR A 111 -9.34 -17.95 -26.13
N ASP A 112 -9.89 -16.73 -26.05
CA ASP A 112 -10.48 -16.13 -24.84
C ASP A 112 -9.53 -16.10 -23.63
N MET A 113 -8.24 -15.96 -23.91
CA MET A 113 -7.24 -15.79 -22.86
C MET A 113 -6.94 -14.31 -22.63
N ASN A 114 -6.72 -13.95 -21.35
CA ASN A 114 -6.39 -12.60 -20.96
C ASN A 114 -5.23 -12.58 -19.95
N ILE A 115 -4.34 -11.63 -20.09
CA ILE A 115 -3.30 -11.34 -19.11
C ILE A 115 -3.57 -9.93 -18.58
N SER A 116 -3.56 -9.78 -17.26
CA SER A 116 -3.57 -8.46 -16.63
C SER A 116 -2.44 -8.35 -15.62
N MET A 117 -1.80 -7.20 -15.60
CA MET A 117 -0.73 -6.89 -14.67
C MET A 117 -0.99 -5.54 -14.02
N SER A 118 -0.79 -5.47 -12.71
CA SER A 118 -0.75 -4.21 -11.98
C SER A 118 0.47 -4.17 -11.07
N ALA A 119 1.04 -2.99 -10.90
CA ALA A 119 2.13 -2.76 -9.95
C ALA A 119 1.98 -1.37 -9.36
N ALA A 120 2.27 -1.25 -8.08
CA ALA A 120 2.34 0.03 -7.39
C ALA A 120 3.62 0.08 -6.56
N TYR A 121 4.27 1.24 -6.58
CA TYR A 121 5.46 1.51 -5.79
C TYR A 121 5.30 2.86 -5.13
N THR A 122 5.61 2.91 -3.84
CA THR A 122 5.63 4.12 -3.02
C THR A 122 7.03 4.34 -2.45
N PHE A 123 7.57 5.50 -2.73
CA PHE A 123 8.65 6.10 -1.96
C PHE A 123 8.05 7.14 -1.03
N GLN A 124 8.27 7.01 0.29
CA GLN A 124 7.74 7.95 1.28
C GLN A 124 8.76 8.24 2.37
N LYS A 125 9.23 9.48 2.43
CA LYS A 125 10.08 9.95 3.51
C LYS A 125 9.28 10.83 4.46
N ALA A 126 8.86 10.26 5.60
CA ALA A 126 8.09 10.93 6.65
C ALA A 126 9.00 11.20 7.86
N ILE A 127 9.44 12.43 8.04
CA ILE A 127 10.46 12.80 9.03
C ILE A 127 9.91 13.67 10.15
N ASP A 128 10.42 13.46 11.36
CA ASP A 128 10.16 14.30 12.51
C ASP A 128 10.98 15.59 12.45
N LEU A 129 10.31 16.72 12.48
CA LEU A 129 10.90 18.06 12.52
C LEU A 129 10.49 18.84 13.77
N THR A 130 10.05 18.15 14.81
CA THR A 130 9.47 18.74 16.01
C THR A 130 10.49 19.55 16.81
N ASP A 131 11.61 18.94 17.15
CA ASP A 131 12.64 19.55 18.01
C ASP A 131 14.03 19.30 17.42
N PRO A 132 14.73 20.37 16.96
CA PRO A 132 16.09 20.27 16.43
C PRO A 132 17.12 19.70 17.40
N THR A 133 16.86 19.75 18.71
CA THR A 133 17.76 19.22 19.74
C THR A 133 17.50 17.75 20.07
N SER A 134 16.39 17.20 19.58
CA SER A 134 16.05 15.79 19.80
C SER A 134 16.96 14.87 18.98
N LYS A 135 17.32 13.72 19.58
CA LYS A 135 18.06 12.65 18.89
C LYS A 135 17.28 12.03 17.72
N SER A 136 15.96 12.20 17.66
CA SER A 136 15.09 11.74 16.58
C SER A 136 14.84 12.81 15.51
N TYR A 137 15.49 13.96 15.59
CA TYR A 137 15.30 15.03 14.61
C TYR A 137 15.75 14.61 13.21
N LYS A 138 14.84 14.73 12.23
CA LYS A 138 14.96 14.27 10.83
C LYS A 138 14.97 12.74 10.67
N ASP A 139 14.70 11.99 11.71
CA ASP A 139 14.48 10.56 11.60
C ASP A 139 13.12 10.24 10.99
N GLN A 140 13.04 9.08 10.32
CA GLN A 140 11.79 8.54 9.78
C GLN A 140 10.83 8.20 10.92
N LEU A 141 9.55 8.50 10.77
CA LEU A 141 8.54 8.15 11.75
C LEU A 141 8.47 6.63 11.99
N PRO A 142 8.16 6.20 13.21
CA PRO A 142 7.98 4.78 13.52
C PRO A 142 6.99 4.10 12.57
N TYR A 143 7.27 2.83 12.24
CA TYR A 143 6.43 1.97 11.39
C TYR A 143 6.14 2.51 9.98
N THR A 144 6.88 3.52 9.52
CA THR A 144 6.73 4.12 8.20
C THR A 144 7.89 3.66 7.30
N PRO A 145 7.71 2.70 6.40
CA PRO A 145 8.78 2.30 5.48
C PRO A 145 9.04 3.41 4.46
N VAL A 146 10.30 3.59 4.07
CA VAL A 146 10.67 4.53 2.99
C VAL A 146 10.25 3.97 1.63
N HIS A 147 10.29 2.66 1.47
CA HIS A 147 9.95 1.97 0.23
C HIS A 147 8.89 0.91 0.50
N SER A 148 7.85 0.90 -0.29
CA SER A 148 6.85 -0.16 -0.31
C SER A 148 6.30 -0.34 -1.72
N GLY A 149 5.71 -1.50 -1.99
CA GLY A 149 5.09 -1.73 -3.27
C GLY A 149 4.39 -3.07 -3.32
N ASN A 150 3.60 -3.23 -4.35
CA ASN A 150 2.93 -4.48 -4.66
C ASN A 150 2.90 -4.69 -6.17
N ALA A 151 2.75 -5.95 -6.59
CA ALA A 151 2.46 -6.27 -7.97
C ALA A 151 1.53 -7.48 -8.01
N ALA A 152 0.71 -7.54 -9.04
CA ALA A 152 -0.17 -8.66 -9.32
C ALA A 152 -0.14 -8.97 -10.81
N LEU A 153 -0.10 -10.26 -11.13
CA LEU A 153 -0.23 -10.80 -12.48
C LEU A 153 -1.37 -11.81 -12.48
N THR A 154 -2.31 -11.64 -13.38
CA THR A 154 -3.42 -12.57 -13.57
C THR A 154 -3.40 -13.09 -15.00
N PHE A 155 -3.42 -14.40 -15.14
CA PHE A 155 -3.61 -15.10 -16.40
C PHE A 155 -4.94 -15.83 -16.38
N LYS A 156 -5.87 -15.37 -17.16
CA LYS A 156 -7.21 -15.96 -17.31
C LYS A 156 -7.26 -16.76 -18.60
N THR A 157 -7.73 -18.00 -18.49
CA THR A 157 -8.06 -18.87 -19.63
C THR A 157 -9.53 -19.27 -19.54
N PRO A 158 -10.12 -19.88 -20.57
CA PRO A 158 -11.47 -20.44 -20.51
C PRO A 158 -11.66 -21.49 -19.40
N TYR A 159 -10.58 -22.12 -18.95
CA TYR A 159 -10.66 -23.24 -18.00
C TYR A 159 -10.30 -22.85 -16.58
N VAL A 160 -9.35 -21.94 -16.39
CA VAL A 160 -8.78 -21.62 -15.10
C VAL A 160 -8.18 -20.21 -15.12
N THR A 161 -8.22 -19.53 -13.97
CA THR A 161 -7.51 -18.28 -13.75
C THR A 161 -6.39 -18.53 -12.76
N VAL A 162 -5.18 -18.15 -13.16
CA VAL A 162 -3.98 -18.18 -12.30
C VAL A 162 -3.64 -16.75 -11.91
N GLY A 163 -3.48 -16.50 -10.64
CA GLY A 163 -3.04 -15.20 -10.12
C GLY A 163 -1.77 -15.35 -9.31
N TYR A 164 -0.81 -14.47 -9.55
CA TYR A 164 0.38 -14.32 -8.72
C TYR A 164 0.42 -12.90 -8.19
N SER A 165 0.69 -12.74 -6.90
CA SER A 165 0.82 -11.43 -6.29
C SER A 165 1.99 -11.37 -5.32
N LEU A 166 2.55 -10.19 -5.19
CA LEU A 166 3.60 -9.90 -4.21
C LEU A 166 3.33 -8.57 -3.51
N VAL A 167 3.74 -8.50 -2.25
CA VAL A 167 3.78 -7.26 -1.46
C VAL A 167 5.18 -7.15 -0.88
N GLY A 168 5.83 -6.01 -1.13
CA GLY A 168 7.14 -5.68 -0.61
C GLY A 168 7.07 -4.47 0.32
N VAL A 169 7.69 -4.59 1.48
CA VAL A 169 7.82 -3.51 2.46
C VAL A 169 9.27 -3.41 2.86
N GLY A 170 9.86 -2.22 2.70
CA GLY A 170 11.22 -1.94 3.08
C GLY A 170 11.44 -1.97 4.59
N LYS A 171 12.69 -1.85 4.99
CA LYS A 171 13.05 -1.70 6.41
C LYS A 171 12.39 -0.44 7.00
N ARG A 172 12.07 -0.51 8.28
CA ARG A 172 11.48 0.56 9.07
C ARG A 172 11.92 0.47 10.51
N TYR A 173 11.57 1.44 11.32
CA TYR A 173 11.94 1.48 12.73
C TYR A 173 10.69 1.41 13.59
N TYR A 174 10.76 0.73 14.73
CA TYR A 174 9.63 0.65 15.65
C TYR A 174 9.61 1.74 16.72
N LEU A 175 10.72 2.46 16.90
CA LEU A 175 10.85 3.62 17.79
C LEU A 175 11.30 4.86 17.00
N ALA A 176 11.20 6.03 17.63
CA ALA A 176 11.47 7.32 17.00
C ALA A 176 12.92 7.48 16.50
N GLN A 177 13.90 6.88 17.19
CA GLN A 177 15.30 6.93 16.74
C GLN A 177 15.59 5.85 15.70
N ASN A 178 16.16 6.25 14.57
CA ASN A 178 16.50 5.36 13.45
C ASN A 178 17.88 4.70 13.64
N ILE A 179 18.05 3.99 14.75
CA ILE A 179 19.25 3.24 15.07
C ILE A 179 19.06 1.73 14.81
N PRO A 180 20.15 0.96 14.57
CA PRO A 180 20.03 -0.46 14.17
C PRO A 180 19.21 -1.32 15.12
N VAL A 181 19.27 -1.08 16.44
CA VAL A 181 18.51 -1.86 17.43
C VAL A 181 16.99 -1.66 17.28
N ASN A 182 16.56 -0.54 16.72
CA ASN A 182 15.16 -0.21 16.49
C ASN A 182 14.66 -0.66 15.10
N GLU A 183 15.51 -1.26 14.29
CA GLU A 183 15.16 -1.65 12.93
C GLU A 183 14.24 -2.89 12.92
N ILE A 184 13.24 -2.83 12.07
CA ILE A 184 12.44 -3.97 11.61
C ILE A 184 12.83 -4.23 10.17
N ALA A 185 13.31 -5.44 9.89
CA ALA A 185 13.73 -5.85 8.56
C ALA A 185 12.60 -5.73 7.53
N GLY A 186 12.94 -5.40 6.30
CA GLY A 186 12.01 -5.45 5.18
C GLY A 186 11.66 -6.90 4.81
N TYR A 187 10.56 -7.06 4.08
CA TYR A 187 10.10 -8.35 3.60
C TYR A 187 9.44 -8.26 2.22
N VAL A 188 9.36 -9.39 1.57
CA VAL A 188 8.52 -9.60 0.40
C VAL A 188 7.69 -10.86 0.65
N GLU A 189 6.37 -10.70 0.63
CA GLU A 189 5.41 -11.81 0.66
C GLU A 189 4.89 -12.07 -0.74
N GLN A 190 4.82 -13.34 -1.13
CA GLN A 190 4.40 -13.78 -2.45
C GLN A 190 3.25 -14.78 -2.31
N ASN A 191 2.24 -14.63 -3.14
CA ASN A 191 1.03 -15.46 -3.09
C ASN A 191 0.68 -15.98 -4.48
N LEU A 192 0.15 -17.19 -4.54
CA LEU A 192 -0.37 -17.82 -5.75
C LEU A 192 -1.84 -18.16 -5.55
N THR A 193 -2.65 -17.86 -6.55
CA THR A 193 -4.07 -18.24 -6.57
C THR A 193 -4.39 -19.04 -7.82
N LEU A 194 -5.25 -20.02 -7.67
CA LEU A 194 -5.83 -20.80 -8.76
C LEU A 194 -7.33 -20.81 -8.58
N SER A 195 -8.08 -20.34 -9.58
CA SER A 195 -9.54 -20.31 -9.49
C SER A 195 -10.20 -20.83 -10.76
N ARG A 196 -11.35 -21.45 -10.58
CA ARG A 196 -12.22 -21.92 -11.66
C ARG A 196 -13.65 -21.56 -11.35
N GLU A 197 -14.33 -21.00 -12.34
CA GLU A 197 -15.79 -20.82 -12.32
C GLU A 197 -16.42 -21.76 -13.35
N PHE A 198 -17.51 -22.40 -12.98
CA PHE A 198 -18.27 -23.24 -13.88
C PHE A 198 -19.73 -23.28 -13.48
N GLN A 199 -20.58 -23.51 -14.47
CA GLN A 199 -22.01 -23.65 -14.26
C GLN A 199 -22.38 -25.13 -14.43
N PHE A 200 -23.15 -25.63 -13.49
CA PHE A 200 -23.75 -26.95 -13.60
C PHE A 200 -25.28 -26.81 -13.38
N ARG A 201 -26.05 -27.10 -14.42
CA ARG A 201 -27.50 -26.79 -14.48
C ARG A 201 -27.73 -25.29 -14.24
N ASN A 202 -28.52 -24.93 -13.22
CA ASN A 202 -28.83 -23.54 -12.86
C ASN A 202 -27.98 -23.02 -11.68
N VAL A 203 -26.95 -23.77 -11.30
CA VAL A 203 -26.09 -23.43 -10.17
C VAL A 203 -24.73 -23.02 -10.67
N ASN A 204 -24.23 -21.85 -10.23
CA ASN A 204 -22.89 -21.37 -10.52
C ASN A 204 -21.96 -21.71 -9.37
N PHE A 205 -20.84 -22.30 -9.70
CA PHE A 205 -19.78 -22.70 -8.76
C PHE A 205 -18.54 -21.86 -9.03
N ALA A 206 -17.91 -21.35 -7.98
CA ALA A 206 -16.58 -20.74 -8.03
C ALA A 206 -15.71 -21.37 -6.95
N ILE A 207 -14.63 -22.01 -7.37
CA ILE A 207 -13.64 -22.63 -6.46
C ILE A 207 -12.34 -21.87 -6.61
N ARG A 208 -11.73 -21.51 -5.48
CA ARG A 208 -10.43 -20.84 -5.42
C ARG A 208 -9.53 -21.53 -4.40
N GLY A 209 -8.35 -21.93 -4.85
CA GLY A 209 -7.23 -22.34 -4.00
C GLY A 209 -6.20 -21.20 -3.91
N GLU A 210 -5.67 -20.97 -2.74
CA GLU A 210 -4.67 -19.95 -2.47
C GLU A 210 -3.50 -20.55 -1.71
N LEU A 211 -2.28 -20.25 -2.16
CA LEU A 211 -1.04 -20.53 -1.46
C LEU A 211 -0.45 -19.18 -1.05
N ILE A 212 -0.42 -18.91 0.25
CA ILE A 212 -0.04 -17.64 0.85
C ILE A 212 1.37 -17.76 1.40
N ASN A 213 2.20 -16.72 1.21
CA ASN A 213 3.59 -16.68 1.62
C ASN A 213 4.38 -17.88 1.09
N ILE A 214 4.42 -18.03 -0.25
CA ILE A 214 5.04 -19.18 -0.94
C ILE A 214 6.50 -19.39 -0.51
N ALA A 215 7.23 -18.31 -0.30
CA ALA A 215 8.63 -18.34 0.10
C ALA A 215 8.85 -18.70 1.57
N ASP A 216 7.78 -18.90 2.36
CA ASP A 216 7.81 -19.12 3.81
C ASP A 216 8.65 -18.07 4.56
N LYS A 217 8.54 -16.83 4.13
CA LYS A 217 9.30 -15.72 4.71
C LYS A 217 8.81 -15.44 6.13
N GLN A 218 9.72 -15.51 7.09
CA GLN A 218 9.44 -15.07 8.46
C GLN A 218 9.67 -13.57 8.55
N TYR A 219 8.65 -12.83 8.99
CA TYR A 219 8.72 -11.37 9.12
C TYR A 219 7.74 -10.85 10.17
N ASP A 220 8.02 -9.66 10.68
CA ASP A 220 7.15 -8.93 11.60
C ASP A 220 6.56 -7.72 10.91
N VAL A 221 5.25 -7.52 10.99
CA VAL A 221 4.61 -6.23 10.66
C VAL A 221 4.76 -5.28 11.85
N ILE A 222 4.48 -5.76 13.03
CA ILE A 222 4.72 -5.10 14.31
C ILE A 222 5.86 -5.87 14.99
N LYS A 223 6.85 -5.15 15.51
CA LYS A 223 7.99 -5.74 16.21
C LYS A 223 7.54 -6.75 17.27
N TYR A 224 8.13 -7.93 17.27
CA TYR A 224 7.81 -9.08 18.13
C TYR A 224 6.44 -9.74 17.88
N TYR A 225 5.77 -9.41 16.78
CA TYR A 225 4.53 -10.07 16.37
C TYR A 225 4.78 -10.74 15.00
N PRO A 226 5.29 -11.99 14.99
CA PRO A 226 5.58 -12.68 13.75
C PRO A 226 4.30 -12.96 12.97
N MET A 227 4.37 -12.77 11.66
CA MET A 227 3.29 -13.12 10.76
C MET A 227 3.29 -14.63 10.47
N PRO A 228 2.14 -15.20 10.09
CA PRO A 228 2.05 -16.60 9.70
C PRO A 228 3.04 -16.93 8.57
N GLY A 229 3.68 -18.10 8.66
CA GLY A 229 4.47 -18.67 7.58
C GLY A 229 3.59 -19.08 6.39
N ARG A 230 4.12 -19.97 5.54
CA ARG A 230 3.37 -20.52 4.41
C ARG A 230 2.05 -21.13 4.86
N SER A 231 0.98 -20.78 4.20
CA SER A 231 -0.35 -21.29 4.48
C SER A 231 -1.15 -21.48 3.19
N TRP A 232 -2.22 -22.23 3.27
CA TRP A 232 -3.13 -22.42 2.15
C TRP A 232 -4.58 -22.22 2.57
N ARG A 233 -5.41 -21.84 1.63
CA ARG A 233 -6.84 -21.65 1.81
C ARG A 233 -7.60 -22.13 0.58
N VAL A 234 -8.73 -22.78 0.80
CA VAL A 234 -9.67 -23.13 -0.27
C VAL A 234 -11.01 -22.46 0.03
N VAL A 235 -11.55 -21.81 -0.98
CA VAL A 235 -12.84 -21.11 -0.91
C VAL A 235 -13.74 -21.68 -2.00
N ALA A 236 -14.95 -22.09 -1.64
CA ALA A 236 -15.99 -22.52 -2.56
C ALA A 236 -17.22 -21.61 -2.40
N ASN A 237 -17.68 -21.04 -3.50
CA ASN A 237 -18.91 -20.24 -3.56
C ASN A 237 -19.91 -20.96 -4.44
N VAL A 238 -21.14 -21.04 -4.00
CA VAL A 238 -22.27 -21.63 -4.75
C VAL A 238 -23.37 -20.60 -4.81
N LYS A 239 -23.83 -20.31 -6.03
CA LYS A 239 -24.92 -19.35 -6.29
C LYS A 239 -26.02 -20.04 -7.06
N PHE A 240 -27.20 -20.07 -6.48
CA PHE A 240 -28.45 -20.63 -7.01
C PHE A 240 -29.22 -19.63 -7.83
#